data_aa4a42d45a6dbb606348fd96dcb1e04c
#
_entry.id   aa4a42d45a6dbb606348fd96dcb1e04c
#
_cell.length_a   1.000
_cell.length_b   1.000
_cell.length_c   1.000
_cell.angle_alpha   90.00
_cell.angle_beta   90.00
_cell.angle_gamma   90.00
#
_symmetry.space_group_name_H-M   'P 1'
#
loop_
_entity.id
_entity.type
_entity.pdbx_description
1 polymer ?
#
loop_
_entity_poly.entity_id
_entity_poly.type
_entity_poly.pdbx_seq_one_letter_code
_entity_poly.pdbx_strand_id
1 'polypeptide(L)'
;MKTQNRKRRSGLARTLIVCMLTVCMAAGTSAMFDEPAYGGDFSGGTPFSNTGRSTYYHNGRFNGNLIVNGVDISDWQSKKCDFAQAKAAGVDFVIMKVTGTYYGRTKLSMYNDDNIAAQYANAKANGVMTGVYVFSQAKNASEGQQEAQFALNRLKALGIGPKDLQLPVYMDYEFAGGILGRMYGLKRADATAAAVAFCNTIKAAGYTPGIYANSSFFSSYIDTGALASDVDLWCAQYYSSCQSGVNYTKWQYSSSAKIDGMLHYLGYKGNIDADFWYLNKNVNNSPMTKICGRNTLSVNDAQAPKFKIYNGGTLLRAGTDYVVGGIRNNKKGNGYAYIKGIGAYGGYALVPLKIADASSGSADQDLNGVSANYITAANGAKSAVQSGSASSSASASRTAAYKTGKTYKTQVYLRVRTGPSTSYRWKKRSELTADGKKHAQAGTYAVLRKGTEVTVMQVSGNWVRIPSGWICCKEGSETYVK
;
A
#
# COMPACT_ATOMS: atom_id res chain seq x y z
N MET A 1 -30.39 -25.24 -17.78
CA MET A 1 -29.24 -26.01 -18.31
C MET A 1 -28.03 -25.18 -18.84
N LYS A 2 -28.15 -23.87 -19.02
CA LYS A 2 -27.02 -23.00 -19.53
C LYS A 2 -26.06 -22.44 -18.45
N THR A 3 -26.44 -22.46 -17.19
CA THR A 3 -25.64 -21.85 -16.08
C THR A 3 -24.59 -22.79 -15.47
N GLN A 4 -24.79 -24.11 -15.54
CA GLN A 4 -23.80 -25.07 -15.00
C GLN A 4 -22.56 -25.25 -15.90
N ASN A 5 -22.71 -25.08 -17.22
CA ASN A 5 -21.59 -25.22 -18.15
C ASN A 5 -20.59 -24.04 -18.09
N ARG A 6 -21.01 -22.89 -17.58
CA ARG A 6 -20.13 -21.71 -17.47
C ARG A 6 -19.15 -21.80 -16.28
N LYS A 7 -19.60 -22.41 -15.16
CA LYS A 7 -18.73 -22.62 -13.96
C LYS A 7 -17.68 -23.71 -14.19
N ARG A 8 -18.00 -24.77 -14.94
CA ARG A 8 -17.03 -25.83 -15.27
C ARG A 8 -15.92 -25.37 -16.22
N ARG A 9 -16.22 -24.48 -17.19
CA ARG A 9 -15.20 -23.95 -18.11
C ARG A 9 -14.23 -22.96 -17.44
N SER A 10 -14.69 -22.18 -16.48
CA SER A 10 -13.79 -21.28 -15.70
C SER A 10 -12.86 -22.07 -14.77
N GLY A 11 -13.30 -23.19 -14.20
CA GLY A 11 -12.47 -24.07 -13.38
C GLY A 11 -11.33 -24.74 -14.16
N LEU A 12 -11.61 -25.23 -15.37
CA LEU A 12 -10.57 -25.87 -16.21
C LEU A 12 -9.50 -24.86 -16.67
N ALA A 13 -9.91 -23.65 -17.05
CA ALA A 13 -8.95 -22.60 -17.43
C ALA A 13 -8.06 -22.17 -16.24
N ARG A 14 -8.62 -22.12 -15.03
CA ARG A 14 -7.86 -21.81 -13.80
C ARG A 14 -6.86 -22.91 -13.44
N THR A 15 -7.23 -24.18 -13.57
CA THR A 15 -6.35 -25.32 -13.27
C THR A 15 -5.18 -25.44 -14.25
N LEU A 16 -5.39 -25.13 -15.53
CA LEU A 16 -4.32 -25.12 -16.53
C LEU A 16 -3.27 -24.02 -16.31
N ILE A 17 -3.66 -22.85 -15.79
CA ILE A 17 -2.71 -21.76 -15.46
C ILE A 17 -1.76 -22.18 -14.34
N VAL A 18 -2.24 -22.86 -13.30
CA VAL A 18 -1.40 -23.37 -12.20
C VAL A 18 -0.38 -24.38 -12.69
N CYS A 19 -0.79 -25.29 -13.59
CA CYS A 19 0.15 -26.29 -14.13
C CYS A 19 1.19 -25.69 -15.07
N MET A 20 0.89 -24.60 -15.80
CA MET A 20 1.86 -24.02 -16.74
C MET A 20 2.87 -23.07 -16.05
N LEU A 21 2.48 -22.33 -15.02
CA LEU A 21 3.44 -21.59 -14.19
C LEU A 21 4.40 -22.54 -13.45
N THR A 22 3.94 -23.74 -13.05
CA THR A 22 4.80 -24.75 -12.41
C THR A 22 5.72 -25.46 -13.41
N VAL A 23 5.32 -25.63 -14.67
CA VAL A 23 6.11 -26.32 -15.69
C VAL A 23 7.23 -25.41 -16.25
N CYS A 24 7.04 -24.11 -16.32
CA CYS A 24 8.15 -23.19 -16.67
C CYS A 24 9.24 -23.12 -15.59
N MET A 25 8.96 -23.51 -14.33
CA MET A 25 9.95 -23.58 -13.27
C MET A 25 10.74 -24.91 -13.23
N ALA A 26 10.27 -25.98 -13.90
CA ALA A 26 10.90 -27.30 -13.86
C ALA A 26 11.94 -27.56 -14.96
N ALA A 27 12.12 -26.67 -15.91
CA ALA A 27 13.10 -26.81 -16.99
C ALA A 27 14.43 -26.04 -16.77
N GLY A 28 14.64 -25.49 -15.59
CA GLY A 28 15.90 -24.88 -15.16
C GLY A 28 16.84 -25.93 -14.60
N THR A 29 17.52 -26.68 -15.45
CA THR A 29 18.70 -27.45 -15.04
C THR A 29 19.70 -26.53 -14.38
N SER A 30 20.08 -26.88 -13.14
CA SER A 30 21.14 -26.28 -12.36
C SER A 30 22.47 -26.35 -13.12
N ALA A 31 22.75 -25.39 -13.99
CA ALA A 31 24.09 -24.99 -14.28
C ALA A 31 24.52 -24.08 -13.13
N MET A 32 25.43 -24.54 -12.29
CA MET A 32 26.24 -23.68 -11.43
C MET A 32 27.05 -22.76 -12.35
N PHE A 33 26.48 -21.67 -12.74
CA PHE A 33 27.26 -20.53 -13.20
C PHE A 33 27.64 -19.78 -11.93
N ASP A 34 28.93 -19.66 -11.69
CA ASP A 34 29.46 -18.64 -10.79
C ASP A 34 28.79 -17.32 -11.16
N GLU A 35 27.93 -16.82 -10.25
CA GLU A 35 27.28 -15.54 -10.45
C GLU A 35 28.39 -14.48 -10.58
N PRO A 36 28.51 -13.78 -11.70
CA PRO A 36 29.43 -12.66 -11.76
C PRO A 36 29.02 -11.72 -10.63
N ALA A 37 29.96 -11.42 -9.73
CA ALA A 37 29.77 -10.45 -8.67
C ALA A 37 29.48 -9.10 -9.32
N TYR A 38 28.22 -8.86 -9.66
CA TYR A 38 27.74 -7.50 -9.85
C TYR A 38 27.82 -6.86 -8.47
N GLY A 39 28.81 -5.99 -8.30
CA GLY A 39 29.03 -5.28 -7.06
C GLY A 39 27.80 -4.45 -6.68
N GLY A 40 26.85 -5.11 -6.04
CA GLY A 40 25.84 -4.42 -5.29
C GLY A 40 26.54 -3.90 -4.04
N ASP A 41 26.64 -2.58 -3.90
CA ASP A 41 27.30 -1.95 -2.75
C ASP A 41 26.61 -2.29 -1.43
N PHE A 42 25.47 -2.96 -1.46
CA PHE A 42 24.74 -3.34 -0.27
C PHE A 42 23.85 -4.58 -0.47
N SER A 43 23.66 -5.31 0.60
CA SER A 43 22.75 -6.44 0.67
C SER A 43 21.70 -6.21 1.75
N GLY A 44 20.57 -6.87 1.64
CA GLY A 44 19.50 -6.78 2.61
C GLY A 44 18.59 -7.99 2.58
N GLY A 45 17.88 -8.21 3.68
CA GLY A 45 16.80 -9.18 3.77
C GLY A 45 15.46 -8.57 3.36
N THR A 46 14.45 -9.40 3.39
CA THR A 46 13.05 -9.03 3.26
C THR A 46 12.32 -9.35 4.57
N PRO A 47 11.25 -8.64 4.92
CA PRO A 47 10.44 -8.99 6.09
C PRO A 47 9.59 -10.25 5.87
N PHE A 48 9.53 -10.76 4.64
CA PHE A 48 8.65 -11.86 4.27
C PHE A 48 9.36 -13.21 4.37
N SER A 49 8.61 -14.24 4.72
CA SER A 49 9.11 -15.62 4.78
C SER A 49 8.88 -16.36 3.46
N ASN A 50 9.60 -17.47 3.29
CA ASN A 50 9.46 -18.38 2.13
C ASN A 50 9.70 -17.72 0.76
N THR A 51 10.56 -16.71 0.70
CA THR A 51 10.88 -15.99 -0.53
C THR A 51 11.93 -16.69 -1.40
N GLY A 52 12.41 -17.85 -0.95
CA GLY A 52 13.44 -18.63 -1.60
C GLY A 52 14.87 -18.27 -1.19
N ARG A 53 15.08 -17.06 -0.65
CA ARG A 53 16.40 -16.57 -0.23
C ARG A 53 16.29 -15.75 1.05
N SER A 54 17.35 -15.78 1.87
CA SER A 54 17.44 -14.96 3.09
C SER A 54 18.09 -13.59 2.85
N THR A 55 18.87 -13.48 1.78
CA THR A 55 19.63 -12.27 1.43
C THR A 55 19.46 -11.96 -0.06
N TYR A 56 19.29 -10.69 -0.34
CA TYR A 56 19.20 -10.12 -1.69
C TYR A 56 20.29 -9.07 -1.86
N TYR A 57 20.85 -9.00 -3.09
CA TYR A 57 21.88 -8.04 -3.44
C TYR A 57 21.27 -7.00 -4.41
N HIS A 58 21.36 -5.76 -4.01
CA HIS A 58 20.77 -4.64 -4.74
C HIS A 58 21.83 -3.97 -5.60
N ASN A 59 21.47 -3.60 -6.84
CA ASN A 59 22.37 -2.92 -7.76
C ASN A 59 22.85 -1.60 -7.15
N GLY A 60 24.15 -1.29 -7.26
CA GLY A 60 24.81 -0.12 -6.68
C GLY A 60 24.21 1.22 -7.10
N ARG A 61 23.53 1.31 -8.26
CA ARG A 61 22.77 2.51 -8.66
C ARG A 61 21.67 2.90 -7.67
N PHE A 62 21.22 1.96 -6.84
CA PHE A 62 20.21 2.21 -5.81
C PHE A 62 20.81 2.58 -4.46
N ASN A 63 22.13 2.71 -4.38
CA ASN A 63 22.77 3.12 -3.13
C ASN A 63 22.19 4.46 -2.64
N GLY A 64 21.84 4.50 -1.36
CA GLY A 64 21.17 5.66 -0.77
C GLY A 64 19.65 5.76 -1.04
N ASN A 65 19.05 4.90 -1.88
CA ASN A 65 17.60 4.84 -2.01
C ASN A 65 16.95 4.22 -0.76
N LEU A 66 15.69 4.55 -0.54
CA LEU A 66 14.85 3.82 0.39
C LEU A 66 14.30 2.60 -0.32
N ILE A 67 14.60 1.40 0.18
CA ILE A 67 13.97 0.16 -0.30
C ILE A 67 12.70 -0.07 0.50
N VAL A 68 11.57 -0.14 -0.18
CA VAL A 68 10.29 -0.47 0.42
C VAL A 68 9.81 -1.82 -0.11
N ASN A 69 9.11 -2.57 0.75
CA ASN A 69 8.65 -3.91 0.43
C ASN A 69 7.20 -3.89 0.03
N GLY A 70 6.85 -4.64 -0.97
CA GLY A 70 5.48 -4.73 -1.45
C GLY A 70 5.12 -6.09 -2.00
N VAL A 71 3.94 -6.14 -2.52
CA VAL A 71 3.34 -7.34 -3.12
C VAL A 71 2.59 -6.96 -4.37
N ASP A 72 2.45 -7.91 -5.29
CA ASP A 72 1.42 -7.79 -6.31
C ASP A 72 0.40 -8.93 -6.17
N ILE A 73 -0.85 -8.63 -6.50
CA ILE A 73 -2.00 -9.50 -6.26
C ILE A 73 -3.05 -9.38 -7.36
N SER A 74 -3.90 -10.39 -7.42
CA SER A 74 -5.03 -10.47 -8.35
C SER A 74 -6.25 -11.12 -7.70
N ASP A 75 -7.20 -11.58 -8.51
CA ASP A 75 -8.30 -12.44 -8.08
C ASP A 75 -7.86 -13.82 -7.52
N TRP A 76 -6.59 -14.18 -7.65
CA TRP A 76 -5.99 -15.31 -6.94
C TRP A 76 -5.88 -15.07 -5.43
N GLN A 77 -5.79 -13.81 -5.01
CA GLN A 77 -5.82 -13.44 -3.61
C GLN A 77 -7.24 -13.05 -3.19
N SER A 78 -7.62 -13.45 -2.00
CA SER A 78 -8.96 -13.23 -1.47
C SER A 78 -9.27 -11.73 -1.34
N LYS A 79 -10.50 -11.34 -1.67
CA LYS A 79 -11.02 -10.02 -1.31
C LYS A 79 -11.07 -9.76 0.21
N LYS A 80 -10.82 -10.80 1.03
CA LYS A 80 -10.72 -10.73 2.49
C LYS A 80 -9.29 -10.61 3.00
N CYS A 81 -8.31 -10.33 2.14
CA CYS A 81 -6.98 -9.99 2.60
C CYS A 81 -7.03 -8.88 3.65
N ASP A 82 -6.25 -9.01 4.71
CA ASP A 82 -6.17 -8.04 5.82
C ASP A 82 -4.91 -7.18 5.67
N PHE A 83 -5.06 -6.01 5.07
CA PHE A 83 -3.95 -5.10 4.87
C PHE A 83 -3.44 -4.43 6.15
N ALA A 84 -4.18 -4.47 7.26
CA ALA A 84 -3.62 -4.07 8.55
C ALA A 84 -2.57 -5.06 9.03
N GLN A 85 -2.85 -6.37 8.91
CA GLN A 85 -1.87 -7.42 9.22
C GLN A 85 -0.71 -7.42 8.22
N ALA A 86 -0.98 -7.27 6.93
CA ALA A 86 0.05 -7.22 5.89
C ALA A 86 1.02 -6.05 6.12
N LYS A 87 0.50 -4.86 6.43
CA LYS A 87 1.33 -3.70 6.78
C LYS A 87 2.17 -3.97 8.04
N ALA A 88 1.60 -4.58 9.06
CA ALA A 88 2.35 -4.96 10.25
C ALA A 88 3.46 -6.00 9.95
N ALA A 89 3.25 -6.85 8.94
CA ALA A 89 4.24 -7.79 8.41
C ALA A 89 5.30 -7.13 7.50
N GLY A 90 5.14 -5.86 7.16
CA GLY A 90 6.13 -5.10 6.38
C GLY A 90 5.72 -4.77 4.95
N VAL A 91 4.46 -4.96 4.57
CA VAL A 91 3.94 -4.53 3.26
C VAL A 91 3.74 -3.02 3.27
N ASP A 92 4.50 -2.31 2.45
CA ASP A 92 4.41 -0.85 2.27
C ASP A 92 3.54 -0.49 1.06
N PHE A 93 3.52 -1.33 0.04
CA PHE A 93 2.74 -1.10 -1.17
C PHE A 93 2.14 -2.38 -1.74
N VAL A 94 1.12 -2.22 -2.56
CA VAL A 94 0.48 -3.30 -3.31
C VAL A 94 0.18 -2.86 -4.74
N ILE A 95 0.48 -3.72 -5.71
CA ILE A 95 0.10 -3.54 -7.11
C ILE A 95 -0.98 -4.58 -7.43
N MET A 96 -2.19 -4.13 -7.80
CA MET A 96 -3.37 -4.98 -7.92
C MET A 96 -3.79 -5.13 -9.38
N LYS A 97 -4.13 -6.35 -9.80
CA LYS A 97 -4.73 -6.54 -11.12
C LYS A 97 -6.05 -5.77 -11.21
N VAL A 98 -6.18 -4.90 -12.21
CA VAL A 98 -7.44 -4.19 -12.47
C VAL A 98 -8.23 -4.83 -13.61
N THR A 99 -7.55 -5.27 -14.65
CA THR A 99 -8.12 -5.96 -15.81
C THR A 99 -7.13 -6.96 -16.38
N GLY A 100 -7.58 -7.79 -17.31
CA GLY A 100 -6.70 -8.66 -18.06
C GLY A 100 -7.30 -9.06 -19.40
N THR A 101 -6.45 -9.62 -20.26
CA THR A 101 -6.80 -10.17 -21.56
C THR A 101 -6.67 -11.69 -21.56
N TYR A 102 -7.65 -12.39 -22.08
CA TYR A 102 -7.60 -13.84 -22.19
C TYR A 102 -6.55 -14.30 -23.21
N TYR A 103 -5.56 -15.07 -22.76
CA TYR A 103 -4.43 -15.52 -23.59
C TYR A 103 -4.78 -16.65 -24.58
N GLY A 104 -5.80 -17.48 -24.28
CA GLY A 104 -6.20 -18.62 -25.12
C GLY A 104 -7.17 -18.25 -26.26
N ARG A 105 -7.30 -16.96 -26.61
CA ARG A 105 -8.23 -16.49 -27.64
C ARG A 105 -7.49 -15.78 -28.77
N THR A 106 -7.86 -16.05 -30.02
CA THR A 106 -7.30 -15.37 -31.17
C THR A 106 -7.70 -13.89 -31.25
N LYS A 107 -8.96 -13.59 -30.88
CA LYS A 107 -9.46 -12.20 -30.79
C LYS A 107 -9.18 -11.61 -29.43
N LEU A 108 -8.91 -10.31 -29.38
CA LEU A 108 -8.79 -9.54 -28.16
C LEU A 108 -10.09 -9.67 -27.32
N SER A 109 -9.96 -10.14 -26.13
CA SER A 109 -11.08 -10.31 -25.21
C SER A 109 -10.62 -10.04 -23.78
N MET A 110 -11.10 -8.98 -23.20
CA MET A 110 -10.68 -8.46 -21.90
C MET A 110 -11.67 -8.82 -20.79
N TYR A 111 -11.21 -8.81 -19.56
CA TYR A 111 -12.02 -9.04 -18.36
C TYR A 111 -11.60 -8.12 -17.22
N ASN A 112 -12.52 -7.87 -16.30
CA ASN A 112 -12.23 -7.16 -15.06
C ASN A 112 -11.76 -8.13 -13.97
N ASP A 113 -10.87 -7.69 -13.10
CA ASP A 113 -10.63 -8.38 -11.85
C ASP A 113 -11.80 -8.13 -10.89
N ASP A 114 -12.31 -9.19 -10.26
CA ASP A 114 -13.51 -9.10 -9.41
C ASP A 114 -13.18 -8.68 -7.96
N ASN A 115 -11.92 -8.76 -7.56
CA ASN A 115 -11.50 -8.52 -6.18
C ASN A 115 -10.92 -7.11 -5.96
N ILE A 116 -10.56 -6.41 -7.05
CA ILE A 116 -9.87 -5.11 -7.00
C ILE A 116 -10.58 -4.08 -6.10
N ALA A 117 -11.91 -3.97 -6.18
CA ALA A 117 -12.66 -2.99 -5.41
C ALA A 117 -12.46 -3.15 -3.90
N ALA A 118 -12.57 -4.39 -3.40
CA ALA A 118 -12.41 -4.69 -1.98
C ALA A 118 -10.95 -4.60 -1.53
N GLN A 119 -10.01 -5.11 -2.35
CA GLN A 119 -8.57 -5.08 -2.08
C GLN A 119 -8.07 -3.64 -2.02
N TYR A 120 -8.44 -2.80 -2.99
CA TYR A 120 -8.07 -1.39 -3.03
C TYR A 120 -8.62 -0.61 -1.82
N ALA A 121 -9.91 -0.77 -1.51
CA ALA A 121 -10.51 -0.09 -0.37
C ALA A 121 -9.82 -0.44 0.95
N ASN A 122 -9.49 -1.72 1.14
CA ASN A 122 -8.80 -2.20 2.35
C ASN A 122 -7.34 -1.70 2.40
N ALA A 123 -6.59 -1.78 1.31
CA ALA A 123 -5.21 -1.26 1.24
C ALA A 123 -5.17 0.24 1.56
N LYS A 124 -6.03 1.04 0.91
CA LYS A 124 -6.14 2.49 1.14
C LYS A 124 -6.51 2.83 2.57
N ALA A 125 -7.48 2.12 3.17
CA ALA A 125 -7.90 2.34 4.56
C ALA A 125 -6.78 2.07 5.58
N ASN A 126 -5.80 1.22 5.22
CA ASN A 126 -4.67 0.88 6.07
C ASN A 126 -3.38 1.65 5.72
N GLY A 127 -3.45 2.62 4.80
CA GLY A 127 -2.30 3.45 4.41
C GLY A 127 -1.20 2.65 3.71
N VAL A 128 -1.57 1.60 2.97
CA VAL A 128 -0.69 0.88 2.06
C VAL A 128 -0.74 1.60 0.72
N MET A 129 0.42 1.92 0.15
CA MET A 129 0.51 2.59 -1.16
C MET A 129 -0.02 1.66 -2.25
N THR A 130 -0.74 2.22 -3.22
CA THR A 130 -1.44 1.42 -4.22
C THR A 130 -1.00 1.74 -5.65
N GLY A 131 -0.90 0.70 -6.46
CA GLY A 131 -0.79 0.73 -7.90
C GLY A 131 -1.68 -0.35 -8.51
N VAL A 132 -1.75 -0.38 -9.82
CA VAL A 132 -2.53 -1.40 -10.52
C VAL A 132 -1.80 -1.93 -11.75
N TYR A 133 -2.19 -3.14 -12.19
CA TYR A 133 -1.69 -3.70 -13.43
C TYR A 133 -2.78 -4.29 -14.32
N VAL A 134 -2.48 -4.36 -15.60
CA VAL A 134 -3.29 -4.97 -16.65
C VAL A 134 -2.54 -6.20 -17.16
N PHE A 135 -3.07 -7.39 -16.97
CA PHE A 135 -2.52 -8.59 -17.58
C PHE A 135 -2.71 -8.53 -19.10
N SER A 136 -1.66 -8.14 -19.80
CA SER A 136 -1.70 -7.83 -21.22
C SER A 136 -1.37 -9.02 -22.09
N GLN A 137 -2.11 -9.14 -23.19
CA GLN A 137 -1.83 -10.05 -24.28
C GLN A 137 -1.90 -9.32 -25.63
N ALA A 138 -1.60 -8.02 -25.65
CA ALA A 138 -1.63 -7.18 -26.85
C ALA A 138 -0.57 -7.64 -27.85
N LYS A 139 -0.91 -7.60 -29.15
CA LYS A 139 -0.04 -8.01 -30.25
C LYS A 139 0.39 -6.86 -31.15
N ASN A 140 -0.13 -5.67 -30.95
CA ASN A 140 0.16 -4.46 -31.73
C ASN A 140 -0.29 -3.20 -30.98
N ALA A 141 0.03 -2.03 -31.52
CA ALA A 141 -0.29 -0.73 -30.93
C ALA A 141 -1.79 -0.54 -30.65
N SER A 142 -2.65 -0.94 -31.61
CA SER A 142 -4.11 -0.79 -31.45
C SER A 142 -4.63 -1.61 -30.27
N GLU A 143 -4.13 -2.82 -30.06
CA GLU A 143 -4.54 -3.67 -28.96
C GLU A 143 -4.01 -3.14 -27.62
N GLY A 144 -2.76 -2.64 -27.57
CA GLY A 144 -2.21 -1.98 -26.38
C GLY A 144 -3.03 -0.75 -25.96
N GLN A 145 -3.46 0.07 -26.92
CA GLN A 145 -4.37 1.19 -26.68
C GLN A 145 -5.73 0.72 -26.14
N GLN A 146 -6.31 -0.35 -26.71
CA GLN A 146 -7.61 -0.88 -26.27
C GLN A 146 -7.56 -1.44 -24.85
N GLU A 147 -6.49 -2.17 -24.49
CA GLU A 147 -6.29 -2.67 -23.13
C GLU A 147 -6.16 -1.52 -22.12
N ALA A 148 -5.39 -0.48 -22.45
CA ALA A 148 -5.26 0.72 -21.63
C ALA A 148 -6.61 1.41 -21.42
N GLN A 149 -7.38 1.61 -22.50
CA GLN A 149 -8.69 2.25 -22.42
C GLN A 149 -9.69 1.43 -21.61
N PHE A 150 -9.65 0.10 -21.72
CA PHE A 150 -10.49 -0.78 -20.92
C PHE A 150 -10.16 -0.66 -19.43
N ALA A 151 -8.89 -0.62 -19.08
CA ALA A 151 -8.43 -0.41 -17.70
C ALA A 151 -8.83 0.97 -17.17
N LEU A 152 -8.70 2.05 -17.96
CA LEU A 152 -9.12 3.39 -17.58
C LEU A 152 -10.62 3.47 -17.31
N ASN A 153 -11.44 2.80 -18.13
CA ASN A 153 -12.87 2.70 -17.89
C ASN A 153 -13.19 1.98 -16.58
N ARG A 154 -12.45 0.91 -16.26
CA ARG A 154 -12.60 0.18 -15.00
C ARG A 154 -12.19 1.04 -13.81
N LEU A 155 -11.06 1.72 -13.86
CA LEU A 155 -10.60 2.63 -12.81
C LEU A 155 -11.61 3.76 -12.56
N LYS A 156 -12.14 4.37 -13.64
CA LYS A 156 -13.22 5.38 -13.55
C LYS A 156 -14.47 4.83 -12.85
N ALA A 157 -14.90 3.62 -13.21
CA ALA A 157 -16.06 2.97 -12.58
C ALA A 157 -15.83 2.65 -11.09
N LEU A 158 -14.57 2.47 -10.67
CA LEU A 158 -14.19 2.26 -9.27
C LEU A 158 -13.94 3.57 -8.51
N GLY A 159 -14.02 4.73 -9.17
CA GLY A 159 -13.70 6.02 -8.56
C GLY A 159 -12.21 6.20 -8.22
N ILE A 160 -11.33 5.46 -8.90
CA ILE A 160 -9.88 5.53 -8.68
C ILE A 160 -9.27 6.46 -9.73
N GLY A 161 -8.95 7.68 -9.33
CA GLY A 161 -8.32 8.68 -10.20
C GLY A 161 -6.79 8.68 -10.12
N PRO A 162 -6.12 9.50 -10.97
CA PRO A 162 -4.64 9.56 -10.99
C PRO A 162 -4.00 9.94 -9.64
N LYS A 163 -4.67 10.75 -8.83
CA LYS A 163 -4.21 11.14 -7.50
C LYS A 163 -4.32 10.03 -6.45
N ASP A 164 -5.16 9.05 -6.70
CA ASP A 164 -5.46 7.97 -5.75
C ASP A 164 -4.42 6.85 -5.80
N LEU A 165 -3.64 6.75 -6.89
CA LEU A 165 -2.56 5.78 -7.04
C LEU A 165 -1.20 6.42 -6.77
N GLN A 166 -0.37 5.82 -5.95
CA GLN A 166 1.00 6.24 -5.67
C GLN A 166 1.98 5.58 -6.64
N LEU A 167 1.66 4.39 -7.10
CA LEU A 167 2.40 3.63 -8.09
C LEU A 167 1.69 3.71 -9.45
N PRO A 168 2.40 3.36 -10.54
CA PRO A 168 1.87 3.38 -11.89
C PRO A 168 0.67 2.46 -12.16
N VAL A 169 0.07 2.68 -13.33
CA VAL A 169 -0.75 1.70 -14.04
C VAL A 169 0.19 0.92 -14.95
N TYR A 170 0.45 -0.35 -14.63
CA TYR A 170 1.39 -1.19 -15.36
C TYR A 170 0.71 -2.01 -16.44
N MET A 171 1.39 -2.13 -17.59
CA MET A 171 1.18 -3.22 -18.53
C MET A 171 1.99 -4.41 -18.03
N ASP A 172 1.34 -5.44 -17.52
CA ASP A 172 1.97 -6.73 -17.21
C ASP A 172 2.05 -7.54 -18.51
N TYR A 173 3.25 -7.55 -19.09
CA TYR A 173 3.48 -8.00 -20.46
C TYR A 173 4.35 -9.24 -20.46
N GLU A 174 3.70 -10.38 -20.50
CA GLU A 174 4.35 -11.69 -20.43
C GLU A 174 3.63 -12.74 -21.28
N PHE A 175 4.38 -13.73 -21.76
CA PHE A 175 3.79 -14.84 -22.50
C PHE A 175 2.96 -15.73 -21.59
N ALA A 176 1.75 -16.09 -22.08
CA ALA A 176 0.90 -17.07 -21.46
C ALA A 176 0.34 -18.04 -22.50
N GLY A 177 0.07 -19.29 -22.07
CA GLY A 177 -0.51 -20.32 -22.95
C GLY A 177 0.46 -21.01 -23.90
N GLY A 178 1.75 -20.72 -23.84
CA GLY A 178 2.78 -21.33 -24.68
C GLY A 178 2.46 -21.18 -26.16
N ILE A 179 2.59 -22.25 -26.95
CA ILE A 179 2.29 -22.26 -28.39
C ILE A 179 0.80 -22.03 -28.72
N LEU A 180 -0.09 -22.20 -27.74
CA LEU A 180 -1.52 -21.92 -27.87
C LEU A 180 -1.89 -20.51 -27.38
N GLY A 181 -0.93 -19.78 -26.83
CA GLY A 181 -1.10 -18.41 -26.41
C GLY A 181 -1.27 -17.46 -27.60
N ARG A 182 -2.10 -16.42 -27.41
CA ARG A 182 -2.36 -15.47 -28.50
C ARG A 182 -1.12 -14.68 -28.93
N MET A 183 -0.13 -14.53 -28.04
CA MET A 183 1.13 -13.85 -28.34
C MET A 183 2.21 -14.77 -28.94
N TYR A 184 1.90 -16.03 -29.22
CA TYR A 184 2.86 -16.91 -29.88
C TYR A 184 3.32 -16.30 -31.22
N GLY A 185 4.62 -16.21 -31.42
CA GLY A 185 5.22 -15.57 -32.60
C GLY A 185 5.22 -14.04 -32.61
N LEU A 186 4.95 -13.41 -31.45
CA LEU A 186 5.03 -11.95 -31.29
C LEU A 186 6.41 -11.43 -31.67
N LYS A 187 6.47 -10.37 -32.47
CA LYS A 187 7.72 -9.73 -32.86
C LYS A 187 8.05 -8.57 -31.91
N ARG A 188 9.35 -8.30 -31.73
CA ARG A 188 9.83 -7.20 -30.88
C ARG A 188 9.22 -5.83 -31.27
N ALA A 189 9.17 -5.53 -32.57
CA ALA A 189 8.59 -4.27 -33.05
C ALA A 189 7.11 -4.12 -32.64
N ASP A 190 6.33 -5.19 -32.78
CA ASP A 190 4.90 -5.20 -32.46
C ASP A 190 4.68 -5.11 -30.94
N ALA A 191 5.49 -5.82 -30.16
CA ALA A 191 5.47 -5.74 -28.70
C ALA A 191 5.82 -4.34 -28.20
N THR A 192 6.86 -3.74 -28.74
CA THR A 192 7.26 -2.38 -28.40
C THR A 192 6.17 -1.38 -28.78
N ALA A 193 5.58 -1.51 -29.97
CA ALA A 193 4.48 -0.63 -30.40
C ALA A 193 3.25 -0.75 -29.49
N ALA A 194 2.90 -1.96 -29.02
CA ALA A 194 1.84 -2.18 -28.06
C ALA A 194 2.12 -1.49 -26.71
N ALA A 195 3.35 -1.66 -26.18
CA ALA A 195 3.78 -1.06 -24.93
C ALA A 195 3.77 0.48 -25.00
N VAL A 196 4.28 1.07 -26.08
CA VAL A 196 4.27 2.53 -26.31
C VAL A 196 2.83 3.06 -26.36
N ALA A 197 1.94 2.40 -27.11
CA ALA A 197 0.54 2.82 -27.23
C ALA A 197 -0.21 2.73 -25.89
N PHE A 198 0.00 1.66 -25.13
CA PHE A 198 -0.54 1.50 -23.78
C PHE A 198 -0.07 2.66 -22.88
N CYS A 199 1.23 2.86 -22.78
CA CYS A 199 1.81 3.90 -21.91
C CYS A 199 1.33 5.31 -22.28
N ASN A 200 1.26 5.64 -23.56
CA ASN A 200 0.77 6.94 -24.02
C ASN A 200 -0.71 7.15 -23.65
N THR A 201 -1.54 6.11 -23.76
CA THR A 201 -2.96 6.17 -23.40
C THR A 201 -3.15 6.39 -21.89
N ILE A 202 -2.39 5.66 -21.07
CA ILE A 202 -2.40 5.81 -19.60
C ILE A 202 -1.94 7.22 -19.20
N LYS A 203 -0.85 7.70 -19.82
CA LYS A 203 -0.28 9.02 -19.55
C LYS A 203 -1.24 10.15 -19.95
N ALA A 204 -1.91 10.04 -21.09
CA ALA A 204 -2.88 11.03 -21.56
C ALA A 204 -4.08 11.17 -20.59
N ALA A 205 -4.40 10.11 -19.85
CA ALA A 205 -5.44 10.14 -18.80
C ALA A 205 -4.91 10.65 -17.43
N GLY A 206 -3.65 11.10 -17.36
CA GLY A 206 -3.04 11.68 -16.17
C GLY A 206 -2.45 10.69 -15.18
N TYR A 207 -2.46 9.39 -15.47
CA TYR A 207 -1.80 8.38 -14.65
C TYR A 207 -0.32 8.24 -15.04
N THR A 208 0.50 7.78 -14.10
CA THR A 208 1.87 7.35 -14.40
C THR A 208 1.82 5.99 -15.10
N PRO A 209 2.40 5.83 -16.31
CA PRO A 209 2.48 4.56 -16.98
C PRO A 209 3.65 3.72 -16.49
N GLY A 210 3.54 2.39 -16.59
CA GLY A 210 4.64 1.48 -16.34
C GLY A 210 4.53 0.20 -17.16
N ILE A 211 5.64 -0.52 -17.26
CA ILE A 211 5.72 -1.85 -17.87
C ILE A 211 6.30 -2.81 -16.85
N TYR A 212 5.60 -3.93 -16.61
CA TYR A 212 6.15 -5.10 -15.98
C TYR A 212 6.46 -6.16 -17.03
N ALA A 213 7.61 -6.76 -16.89
CA ALA A 213 7.99 -7.96 -17.60
C ALA A 213 9.13 -8.68 -16.85
N ASN A 214 9.34 -9.95 -17.16
CA ASN A 214 10.57 -10.61 -16.74
C ASN A 214 11.80 -10.10 -17.54
N SER A 215 12.98 -10.32 -16.98
CA SER A 215 14.25 -9.84 -17.57
C SER A 215 14.45 -10.29 -19.02
N SER A 216 14.09 -11.53 -19.38
CA SER A 216 14.25 -12.05 -20.74
C SER A 216 13.24 -11.42 -21.72
N PHE A 217 12.02 -11.14 -21.28
CA PHE A 217 11.02 -10.46 -22.12
C PHE A 217 11.46 -9.01 -22.41
N PHE A 218 11.95 -8.30 -21.41
CA PHE A 218 12.53 -6.96 -21.64
C PHE A 218 13.65 -6.98 -22.66
N SER A 219 14.61 -7.90 -22.54
CA SER A 219 15.76 -7.94 -23.46
C SER A 219 15.37 -8.35 -24.88
N SER A 220 14.39 -9.25 -25.03
CA SER A 220 14.07 -9.86 -26.32
C SER A 220 12.92 -9.19 -27.06
N TYR A 221 11.94 -8.62 -26.33
CA TYR A 221 10.69 -8.16 -26.95
C TYR A 221 10.38 -6.68 -26.74
N ILE A 222 11.04 -5.98 -25.82
CA ILE A 222 10.79 -4.55 -25.62
C ILE A 222 12.02 -3.74 -26.00
N ASP A 223 11.85 -2.79 -26.88
CA ASP A 223 12.82 -1.71 -27.06
C ASP A 223 12.50 -0.61 -26.03
N THR A 224 13.20 -0.64 -24.89
CA THR A 224 13.00 0.34 -23.83
C THR A 224 13.43 1.75 -24.22
N GLY A 225 14.27 1.89 -25.25
CA GLY A 225 14.65 3.19 -25.80
C GLY A 225 13.52 3.89 -26.55
N ALA A 226 12.50 3.14 -27.00
CA ALA A 226 11.31 3.70 -27.64
C ALA A 226 10.24 4.17 -26.61
N LEU A 227 10.39 3.81 -25.34
CA LEU A 227 9.48 4.26 -24.27
C LEU A 227 9.83 5.70 -23.86
N ALA A 228 8.83 6.47 -23.45
CA ALA A 228 9.08 7.77 -22.84
C ALA A 228 9.88 7.63 -21.54
N SER A 229 10.72 8.61 -21.24
CA SER A 229 11.65 8.57 -20.08
C SER A 229 10.98 8.52 -18.71
N ASP A 230 9.69 8.81 -18.63
CA ASP A 230 8.88 8.76 -17.43
C ASP A 230 8.05 7.47 -17.29
N VAL A 231 8.21 6.50 -18.20
CA VAL A 231 7.66 5.15 -18.07
C VAL A 231 8.44 4.39 -17.02
N ASP A 232 7.75 3.92 -16.02
CA ASP A 232 8.33 3.14 -14.91
C ASP A 232 8.51 1.68 -15.32
N LEU A 233 9.67 1.10 -15.02
CA LEU A 233 9.95 -0.31 -15.32
C LEU A 233 9.98 -1.16 -14.06
N TRP A 234 9.24 -2.25 -14.08
CA TRP A 234 9.13 -3.24 -13.02
C TRP A 234 9.58 -4.60 -13.56
N CYS A 235 10.72 -5.07 -13.09
CA CYS A 235 11.36 -6.27 -13.62
C CYS A 235 11.15 -7.47 -12.70
N ALA A 236 10.71 -8.59 -13.25
CA ALA A 236 10.66 -9.87 -12.55
C ALA A 236 11.95 -10.67 -12.80
N GLN A 237 12.57 -11.10 -11.72
CA GLN A 237 13.69 -12.04 -11.76
C GLN A 237 13.89 -12.68 -10.38
N TYR A 238 13.67 -13.99 -10.26
CA TYR A 238 13.67 -14.72 -8.99
C TYR A 238 15.07 -15.24 -8.61
N TYR A 239 16.04 -14.31 -8.56
CA TYR A 239 17.42 -14.56 -8.19
C TYR A 239 17.80 -13.80 -6.91
N SER A 240 19.05 -13.96 -6.46
CA SER A 240 19.60 -13.19 -5.34
C SER A 240 19.82 -11.72 -5.68
N SER A 241 19.94 -11.40 -6.98
CA SER A 241 20.07 -10.05 -7.52
C SER A 241 19.28 -9.93 -8.83
N CYS A 242 18.79 -8.74 -9.14
CA CYS A 242 18.19 -8.47 -10.45
C CYS A 242 19.29 -8.06 -11.43
N GLN A 243 19.59 -8.93 -12.38
CA GLN A 243 20.64 -8.76 -13.38
C GLN A 243 20.11 -8.17 -14.70
N SER A 244 18.88 -7.66 -14.70
CA SER A 244 18.29 -7.05 -15.88
C SER A 244 19.05 -5.78 -16.29
N GLY A 245 19.35 -5.66 -17.59
CA GLY A 245 19.98 -4.47 -18.16
C GLY A 245 19.07 -3.26 -18.27
N VAL A 246 17.78 -3.38 -17.97
CA VAL A 246 16.85 -2.24 -18.04
C VAL A 246 16.90 -1.37 -16.79
N ASN A 247 16.48 -0.12 -16.95
CA ASN A 247 16.47 0.84 -15.85
C ASN A 247 15.22 0.68 -14.98
N TYR A 248 15.05 -0.50 -14.36
CA TYR A 248 13.92 -0.79 -13.48
C TYR A 248 14.00 0.04 -12.18
N THR A 249 12.84 0.35 -11.60
CA THR A 249 12.68 0.94 -10.27
C THR A 249 12.05 -0.02 -9.28
N LYS A 250 11.48 -1.12 -9.77
CA LYS A 250 10.90 -2.20 -8.96
C LYS A 250 11.40 -3.55 -9.44
N TRP A 251 11.55 -4.46 -8.48
CA TRP A 251 12.01 -5.81 -8.73
C TRP A 251 11.10 -6.80 -8.01
N GLN A 252 10.35 -7.61 -8.80
CA GLN A 252 9.65 -8.78 -8.28
C GLN A 252 10.69 -9.90 -8.12
N TYR A 253 11.00 -10.20 -6.87
CA TYR A 253 12.10 -11.10 -6.52
C TYR A 253 11.66 -12.49 -6.10
N SER A 254 10.37 -12.70 -5.84
CA SER A 254 9.82 -13.99 -5.43
C SER A 254 8.35 -14.11 -5.82
N SER A 255 7.91 -15.33 -6.14
CA SER A 255 6.50 -15.69 -6.35
C SER A 255 5.99 -16.67 -5.28
N SER A 256 6.69 -16.78 -4.15
CA SER A 256 6.39 -17.80 -3.14
C SER A 256 6.33 -17.28 -1.70
N ALA A 257 6.40 -15.97 -1.51
CA ALA A 257 6.39 -15.35 -0.19
C ALA A 257 5.16 -15.73 0.63
N LYS A 258 5.33 -15.83 1.95
CA LYS A 258 4.26 -16.03 2.91
C LYS A 258 4.16 -14.79 3.79
N ILE A 259 3.01 -14.15 3.77
CA ILE A 259 2.78 -12.85 4.41
C ILE A 259 1.51 -12.91 5.24
N ASP A 260 1.56 -12.44 6.48
CA ASP A 260 0.39 -12.39 7.33
C ASP A 260 -0.63 -11.38 6.77
N GLY A 261 -1.89 -11.75 6.81
CA GLY A 261 -2.97 -10.97 6.21
C GLY A 261 -3.23 -11.26 4.74
N MET A 262 -2.28 -11.86 4.01
CA MET A 262 -2.47 -12.21 2.60
C MET A 262 -3.04 -13.63 2.46
N LEU A 263 -4.19 -13.74 1.80
CA LEU A 263 -4.93 -14.99 1.67
C LEU A 263 -5.14 -15.33 0.18
N HIS A 264 -4.97 -16.59 -0.15
CA HIS A 264 -5.43 -17.17 -1.40
C HIS A 264 -6.97 -17.05 -1.51
N TYR A 265 -7.55 -17.06 -2.72
CA TYR A 265 -9.00 -16.94 -2.90
C TYR A 265 -9.78 -18.04 -2.17
N LEU A 266 -9.19 -19.19 -1.92
CA LEU A 266 -9.78 -20.27 -1.12
C LEU A 266 -9.70 -20.06 0.40
N GLY A 267 -9.09 -18.95 0.86
CA GLY A 267 -9.08 -18.55 2.27
C GLY A 267 -7.90 -19.05 3.10
N TYR A 268 -6.95 -19.78 2.53
CA TYR A 268 -5.72 -20.19 3.23
C TYR A 268 -4.55 -19.22 2.92
N LYS A 269 -3.49 -19.27 3.72
CA LYS A 269 -2.25 -18.50 3.51
C LYS A 269 -1.51 -19.07 2.28
N GLY A 270 -1.72 -18.44 1.13
CA GLY A 270 -1.13 -18.84 -0.15
C GLY A 270 0.27 -18.30 -0.39
N ASN A 271 0.80 -18.55 -1.58
CA ASN A 271 1.98 -17.87 -2.10
C ASN A 271 1.56 -16.48 -2.58
N ILE A 272 2.47 -15.52 -2.38
CA ILE A 272 2.28 -14.12 -2.78
C ILE A 272 3.53 -13.68 -3.52
N ASP A 273 3.36 -12.93 -4.58
CA ASP A 273 4.42 -12.27 -5.30
C ASP A 273 4.96 -11.11 -4.47
N ALA A 274 6.29 -11.04 -4.35
CA ALA A 274 6.96 -10.11 -3.46
C ALA A 274 7.95 -9.22 -4.21
N ASP A 275 7.92 -7.93 -3.87
CA ASP A 275 8.55 -6.86 -4.60
C ASP A 275 9.41 -5.95 -3.74
N PHE A 276 10.53 -5.50 -4.30
CA PHE A 276 11.24 -4.31 -3.86
C PHE A 276 10.89 -3.12 -4.74
N TRP A 277 10.68 -1.96 -4.14
CA TRP A 277 10.61 -0.67 -4.83
C TRP A 277 11.72 0.24 -4.30
N TYR A 278 12.53 0.76 -5.21
CA TYR A 278 13.66 1.62 -4.93
C TYR A 278 13.22 3.08 -5.00
N LEU A 279 12.77 3.61 -3.86
CA LEU A 279 12.38 5.01 -3.74
C LEU A 279 13.62 5.91 -3.63
N ASN A 280 13.86 6.70 -4.65
CA ASN A 280 14.98 7.62 -4.67
C ASN A 280 14.77 8.75 -3.66
N LYS A 281 15.55 8.77 -2.58
CA LYS A 281 15.56 9.86 -1.59
C LYS A 281 16.06 11.17 -2.19
N ASN A 282 16.78 11.10 -3.30
CA ASN A 282 17.45 12.22 -3.98
C ASN A 282 16.73 12.67 -5.26
N VAL A 283 15.63 12.10 -5.66
CA VAL A 283 14.78 12.60 -6.78
C VAL A 283 14.14 13.92 -6.42
N ASN A 284 14.95 14.95 -6.29
CA ASN A 284 14.66 15.96 -5.32
C ASN A 284 14.74 17.35 -5.85
N ASN A 285 14.36 17.49 -7.11
CA ASN A 285 13.92 18.77 -7.61
C ASN A 285 12.40 18.81 -7.83
N SER A 286 11.64 17.79 -7.36
CA SER A 286 10.19 17.87 -7.46
C SER A 286 9.69 19.04 -6.60
N PRO A 287 8.62 19.74 -7.02
CA PRO A 287 8.02 20.80 -6.23
C PRO A 287 7.67 20.33 -4.81
N MET A 288 7.13 19.11 -4.67
CA MET A 288 6.72 18.58 -3.37
C MET A 288 7.91 18.36 -2.43
N THR A 289 9.05 17.88 -2.96
CA THR A 289 10.26 17.71 -2.13
C THR A 289 10.84 19.04 -1.66
N LYS A 290 10.85 20.06 -2.53
CA LYS A 290 11.30 21.41 -2.16
C LYS A 290 10.42 22.01 -1.06
N ILE A 291 9.11 21.75 -1.10
CA ILE A 291 8.13 22.23 -0.13
C ILE A 291 8.30 21.52 1.21
N CYS A 292 8.32 20.19 1.22
CA CYS A 292 8.43 19.41 2.46
C CYS A 292 9.83 19.44 3.09
N GLY A 293 10.86 19.71 2.28
CA GLY A 293 12.26 19.61 2.75
C GLY A 293 12.68 18.16 3.04
N ARG A 294 13.77 18.01 3.79
CA ARG A 294 14.39 16.71 4.10
C ARG A 294 14.60 16.47 5.59
N ASN A 295 14.04 17.31 6.43
CA ASN A 295 14.22 17.21 7.87
C ASN A 295 13.44 16.01 8.40
N THR A 296 14.03 15.34 9.39
CA THR A 296 13.37 14.26 10.11
C THR A 296 12.31 14.84 11.04
N LEU A 297 11.09 14.39 10.93
CA LEU A 297 10.01 14.76 11.84
C LEU A 297 9.94 13.77 13.01
N SER A 298 9.86 14.27 14.23
CA SER A 298 9.59 13.45 15.39
C SER A 298 8.10 13.23 15.55
N VAL A 299 7.68 11.98 15.70
CA VAL A 299 6.28 11.57 15.88
C VAL A 299 6.16 10.65 17.11
N ASN A 300 5.15 10.89 17.91
CA ASN A 300 5.06 10.30 19.25
C ASN A 300 4.31 8.99 19.33
N ASP A 301 3.80 8.45 18.24
CA ASP A 301 2.98 7.24 18.29
C ASP A 301 2.97 6.53 16.94
N ALA A 302 2.68 5.22 16.98
CA ALA A 302 2.35 4.42 15.82
C ALA A 302 1.02 4.85 15.13
N GLN A 303 0.40 5.93 15.55
CA GLN A 303 -0.75 6.52 14.87
C GLN A 303 -0.29 7.28 13.63
N ALA A 304 -1.06 7.20 12.55
CA ALA A 304 -0.78 7.94 11.32
C ALA A 304 -0.74 9.45 11.62
N PRO A 305 0.42 10.11 11.52
CA PRO A 305 0.51 11.53 11.77
C PRO A 305 -0.29 12.30 10.71
N LYS A 306 -0.96 13.36 11.15
CA LYS A 306 -1.54 14.36 10.23
C LYS A 306 -0.46 15.36 9.90
N PHE A 307 -0.27 15.63 8.62
CA PHE A 307 0.73 16.60 8.17
C PHE A 307 0.07 17.95 7.85
N LYS A 308 0.73 19.01 8.26
CA LYS A 308 0.49 20.38 7.78
C LYS A 308 1.66 20.76 6.90
N ILE A 309 1.38 21.13 5.65
CA ILE A 309 2.41 21.43 4.65
C ILE A 309 2.21 22.87 4.18
N TYR A 310 3.28 23.65 4.19
CA TYR A 310 3.25 25.06 3.85
C TYR A 310 4.13 25.36 2.64
N ASN A 311 3.62 26.13 1.70
CA ASN A 311 4.36 26.67 0.57
C ASN A 311 4.27 28.21 0.59
N GLY A 312 5.39 28.91 0.74
CA GLY A 312 5.38 30.36 0.86
C GLY A 312 4.50 30.89 2.01
N GLY A 313 4.44 30.16 3.13
CA GLY A 313 3.56 30.47 4.26
C GLY A 313 2.08 30.07 4.07
N THR A 314 1.69 29.62 2.88
CA THR A 314 0.32 29.17 2.58
C THR A 314 0.14 27.71 2.95
N LEU A 315 -0.85 27.42 3.80
CA LEU A 315 -1.20 26.05 4.18
C LEU A 315 -1.83 25.30 2.99
N LEU A 316 -1.22 24.21 2.58
CA LEU A 316 -1.72 23.33 1.52
C LEU A 316 -2.86 22.44 2.03
N ARG A 317 -3.79 22.11 1.15
CA ARG A 317 -5.01 21.33 1.45
C ARG A 317 -4.81 19.87 1.08
N ALA A 318 -4.91 18.99 2.07
CA ALA A 318 -4.90 17.54 1.85
C ALA A 318 -6.07 17.12 0.92
N GLY A 319 -5.80 16.23 -0.02
CA GLY A 319 -6.75 15.75 -1.03
C GLY A 319 -6.91 16.67 -2.25
N THR A 320 -6.42 17.90 -2.18
CA THR A 320 -6.46 18.88 -3.28
C THR A 320 -5.07 19.23 -3.79
N ASP A 321 -4.18 19.59 -2.89
CA ASP A 321 -2.83 20.05 -3.20
C ASP A 321 -1.78 18.93 -2.98
N TYR A 322 -2.08 17.99 -2.08
CA TYR A 322 -1.27 16.80 -1.82
C TYR A 322 -2.10 15.64 -1.27
N VAL A 323 -1.54 14.43 -1.35
CA VAL A 323 -2.03 13.24 -0.62
C VAL A 323 -0.90 12.57 0.13
N VAL A 324 -1.20 12.02 1.30
CA VAL A 324 -0.30 11.12 2.02
C VAL A 324 -0.56 9.72 1.50
N GLY A 325 0.38 9.19 0.71
CA GLY A 325 0.22 7.91 0.02
C GLY A 325 0.49 6.72 0.92
N GLY A 326 1.49 6.84 1.81
CA GLY A 326 1.84 5.77 2.74
C GLY A 326 2.71 6.30 3.87
N ILE A 327 2.63 5.62 5.01
CA ILE A 327 3.41 5.95 6.20
C ILE A 327 3.94 4.66 6.80
N ARG A 328 5.27 4.53 6.90
CA ARG A 328 5.91 3.50 7.71
C ARG A 328 6.16 4.06 9.11
N ASN A 329 5.27 3.72 10.05
CA ASN A 329 5.30 4.20 11.43
C ASN A 329 4.87 3.12 12.43
N ASN A 330 4.88 1.87 12.04
CA ASN A 330 4.36 0.73 12.82
C ASN A 330 5.33 0.21 13.90
N LYS A 331 6.55 0.73 13.92
CA LYS A 331 7.59 0.36 14.91
C LYS A 331 8.31 1.60 15.40
N LYS A 332 8.73 1.59 16.67
CA LYS A 332 9.66 2.56 17.23
C LYS A 332 10.95 2.61 16.41
N GLY A 333 11.51 3.79 16.20
CA GLY A 333 12.74 4.01 15.46
C GLY A 333 12.53 4.86 14.20
N ASN A 334 13.15 4.47 13.11
CA ASN A 334 13.08 5.23 11.86
C ASN A 334 11.90 4.77 11.00
N GLY A 335 11.15 5.73 10.49
CA GLY A 335 10.07 5.54 9.55
C GLY A 335 10.13 6.54 8.41
N TYR A 336 9.06 6.60 7.64
CA TYR A 336 8.90 7.62 6.59
C TYR A 336 7.43 7.89 6.29
N ALA A 337 7.17 9.06 5.70
CA ALA A 337 5.91 9.36 5.03
C ALA A 337 6.17 9.62 3.54
N TYR A 338 5.37 9.01 2.68
CA TYR A 338 5.33 9.29 1.25
C TYR A 338 4.23 10.31 0.97
N ILE A 339 4.60 11.49 0.50
CA ILE A 339 3.69 12.60 0.23
C ILE A 339 3.73 12.91 -1.26
N LYS A 340 2.61 12.66 -1.95
CA LYS A 340 2.47 12.95 -3.38
C LYS A 340 1.80 14.30 -3.56
N GLY A 341 2.43 15.18 -4.33
CA GLY A 341 1.83 16.45 -4.74
C GLY A 341 0.79 16.26 -5.85
N ILE A 342 -0.18 17.17 -5.89
CA ILE A 342 -1.27 17.18 -6.87
C ILE A 342 -1.20 18.49 -7.67
N GLY A 343 -1.46 18.42 -8.97
CA GLY A 343 -1.51 19.59 -9.86
C GLY A 343 -0.20 20.36 -9.89
N ALA A 344 -0.22 21.63 -9.51
CA ALA A 344 0.94 22.52 -9.51
C ALA A 344 2.07 22.07 -8.55
N TYR A 345 1.75 21.21 -7.59
CA TYR A 345 2.71 20.71 -6.59
C TYR A 345 3.33 19.36 -6.95
N GLY A 346 3.30 18.96 -8.20
CA GLY A 346 3.71 17.65 -8.72
C GLY A 346 4.94 16.99 -8.09
N GLY A 347 5.10 15.69 -8.33
CA GLY A 347 6.12 14.83 -7.76
C GLY A 347 5.78 14.32 -6.35
N TYR A 348 6.79 13.84 -5.64
CA TYR A 348 6.59 13.33 -4.28
C TYR A 348 7.73 13.75 -3.36
N ALA A 349 7.48 13.71 -2.05
CA ALA A 349 8.47 13.83 -1.00
C ALA A 349 8.50 12.56 -0.14
N LEU A 350 9.72 12.14 0.24
CA LEU A 350 9.94 11.15 1.29
C LEU A 350 10.37 11.91 2.55
N VAL A 351 9.48 11.98 3.51
CA VAL A 351 9.73 12.69 4.77
C VAL A 351 10.19 11.67 5.80
N PRO A 352 11.44 11.72 6.27
CA PRO A 352 11.92 10.83 7.32
C PRO A 352 11.18 11.06 8.63
N LEU A 353 10.85 9.98 9.32
CA LEU A 353 10.19 10.02 10.63
C LEU A 353 11.09 9.40 11.69
N LYS A 354 11.16 10.03 12.87
CA LYS A 354 11.66 9.44 14.10
C LYS A 354 10.47 9.11 14.99
N ILE A 355 10.21 7.82 15.18
CA ILE A 355 9.06 7.33 15.92
C ILE A 355 9.50 7.04 17.35
N ALA A 356 8.95 7.77 18.30
CA ALA A 356 9.20 7.62 19.73
C ALA A 356 8.04 6.88 20.41
N ASP A 357 8.25 6.47 21.67
CA ASP A 357 7.15 5.93 22.48
C ASP A 357 6.16 7.03 22.87
N ALA A 358 4.91 6.66 23.06
CA ALA A 358 3.82 7.58 23.42
C ALA A 358 4.04 8.39 24.70
N SER A 359 5.01 8.00 25.52
CA SER A 359 5.38 8.68 26.77
C SER A 359 6.35 9.85 26.59
N SER A 360 7.06 9.91 25.46
CA SER A 360 7.99 11.00 25.16
C SER A 360 7.28 12.08 24.38
N GLY A 361 6.62 13.02 25.06
CA GLY A 361 5.94 14.15 24.43
C GLY A 361 6.90 14.96 23.56
N SER A 362 6.64 15.02 22.24
CA SER A 362 7.18 16.04 21.38
C SER A 362 6.14 17.13 21.29
N ALA A 363 6.45 18.28 21.82
CA ALA A 363 5.73 19.51 21.54
C ALA A 363 5.71 19.76 20.02
N ASP A 364 4.62 20.32 19.50
CA ASP A 364 4.65 21.01 18.20
C ASP A 364 5.89 21.91 18.23
N GLN A 365 6.86 21.62 17.37
CA GLN A 365 8.01 22.51 17.28
C GLN A 365 7.48 23.85 16.82
N ASP A 366 7.67 24.86 17.64
CA ASP A 366 7.36 26.24 17.29
C ASP A 366 8.31 26.65 16.15
N LEU A 367 7.78 26.65 14.94
CA LEU A 367 8.54 26.89 13.72
C LEU A 367 8.71 28.38 13.41
N ASN A 368 8.65 29.24 14.43
CA ASN A 368 8.97 30.63 14.32
C ASN A 368 10.44 30.82 13.84
N GLY A 369 10.59 31.17 12.58
CA GLY A 369 11.90 31.32 11.92
C GLY A 369 12.28 30.27 10.90
N VAL A 370 11.39 29.30 10.58
CA VAL A 370 11.59 28.34 9.51
C VAL A 370 11.35 28.98 8.14
N SER A 371 12.06 28.48 7.12
CA SER A 371 11.91 28.93 5.72
C SER A 371 10.45 28.87 5.26
N ALA A 372 10.09 29.69 4.29
CA ALA A 372 8.73 29.84 3.75
C ALA A 372 8.03 28.53 3.31
N ASN A 373 8.81 27.47 3.15
CA ASN A 373 8.35 26.11 2.78
C ASN A 373 8.75 25.14 3.88
N TYR A 374 7.78 24.48 4.51
CA TYR A 374 8.04 23.48 5.54
C TYR A 374 6.87 22.52 5.74
N ILE A 375 7.14 21.42 6.42
CA ILE A 375 6.17 20.41 6.83
C ILE A 375 6.27 20.19 8.34
N THR A 376 5.13 20.02 8.98
CA THR A 376 5.02 19.57 10.38
C THR A 376 4.14 18.33 10.47
N ALA A 377 4.40 17.47 11.46
CA ALA A 377 3.48 16.43 11.86
C ALA A 377 2.59 16.99 12.97
N ALA A 378 1.30 17.14 12.70
CA ALA A 378 0.33 17.43 13.73
C ALA A 378 0.00 16.11 14.44
N ASN A 379 0.70 15.83 15.53
CA ASN A 379 0.25 14.84 16.50
C ASN A 379 -0.97 15.44 17.20
N GLY A 380 -2.04 14.66 17.38
CA GLY A 380 -3.14 15.02 18.27
C GLY A 380 -2.65 15.05 19.73
N ALA A 381 -1.55 15.75 19.99
CA ALA A 381 -0.95 15.90 21.30
C ALA A 381 -1.78 16.89 22.10
N LYS A 382 -2.12 16.50 23.30
CA LYS A 382 -2.67 17.37 24.32
C LYS A 382 -1.65 18.45 24.64
N SER A 383 -2.01 19.72 24.39
CA SER A 383 -1.32 20.87 24.96
C SER A 383 -1.39 20.73 26.49
N ALA A 384 -0.24 20.58 27.14
CA ALA A 384 -0.12 20.93 28.54
C ALA A 384 -0.26 22.45 28.62
N VAL A 385 -1.33 22.91 29.22
CA VAL A 385 -1.56 24.34 29.48
C VAL A 385 -0.58 24.79 30.51
N GLN A 386 0.39 25.62 30.11
CA GLN A 386 1.08 26.51 31.00
C GLN A 386 0.48 27.91 30.86
N SER A 387 -0.01 28.40 31.96
CA SER A 387 -0.75 29.66 32.12
C SER A 387 0.11 30.90 31.78
N GLY A 388 -0.45 31.79 30.93
CA GLY A 388 0.09 33.14 30.69
C GLY A 388 -0.77 33.91 29.70
N SER A 389 -1.63 34.72 30.25
CA SER A 389 -2.45 35.84 29.77
C SER A 389 -2.55 36.22 28.28
N ALA A 390 -3.81 36.19 27.84
CA ALA A 390 -4.62 37.18 27.07
C ALA A 390 -4.25 37.56 25.64
N SER A 391 -5.04 37.21 24.65
CA SER A 391 -6.28 37.93 24.20
C SER A 391 -6.94 37.24 22.98
N SER A 392 -8.21 37.08 23.15
CA SER A 392 -9.36 36.95 22.26
C SER A 392 -9.21 36.78 20.75
N SER A 393 -9.67 35.59 20.23
CA SER A 393 -10.83 35.57 19.32
C SER A 393 -11.41 34.14 19.29
N ALA A 394 -12.72 34.05 19.47
CA ALA A 394 -13.48 32.86 19.74
C ALA A 394 -13.59 31.96 18.49
N SER A 395 -13.19 30.70 18.64
CA SER A 395 -13.70 29.57 17.88
C SER A 395 -14.14 28.49 18.87
N ALA A 396 -15.40 28.13 18.83
CA ALA A 396 -16.08 27.32 19.83
C ALA A 396 -15.40 25.95 20.04
N SER A 397 -14.69 25.80 21.15
CA SER A 397 -14.22 24.53 21.71
C SER A 397 -15.44 23.77 22.24
N ARG A 398 -15.81 22.67 21.56
CA ARG A 398 -16.71 21.68 22.16
C ARG A 398 -15.97 20.96 23.27
N THR A 399 -16.30 21.28 24.50
CA THR A 399 -15.84 20.60 25.73
C THR A 399 -15.99 19.09 25.58
N ALA A 400 -14.90 18.34 25.88
CA ALA A 400 -14.92 16.89 25.91
C ALA A 400 -15.99 16.42 26.91
N ALA A 401 -16.94 15.61 26.46
CA ALA A 401 -18.06 15.12 27.28
C ALA A 401 -17.59 14.20 28.43
N TYR A 402 -16.35 13.70 28.41
CA TYR A 402 -15.80 12.76 29.38
C TYR A 402 -14.58 13.33 30.10
N LYS A 403 -14.48 13.08 31.41
CA LYS A 403 -13.37 13.57 32.27
C LYS A 403 -12.62 12.39 32.88
N THR A 404 -11.29 12.44 32.84
CA THR A 404 -10.41 11.47 33.52
C THR A 404 -10.71 11.43 35.01
N GLY A 405 -10.73 10.24 35.58
CA GLY A 405 -11.07 10.01 37.01
C GLY A 405 -12.57 9.93 37.32
N LYS A 406 -13.44 10.23 36.35
CA LYS A 406 -14.89 10.10 36.50
C LYS A 406 -15.38 8.75 36.00
N THR A 407 -16.43 8.25 36.65
CA THR A 407 -17.10 7.00 36.31
C THR A 407 -18.37 7.30 35.53
N TYR A 408 -18.59 6.49 34.50
CA TYR A 408 -19.72 6.56 33.57
C TYR A 408 -20.29 5.16 33.37
N LYS A 409 -21.48 5.07 32.78
CA LYS A 409 -22.22 3.80 32.59
C LYS A 409 -22.37 3.48 31.10
N THR A 410 -22.03 2.26 30.66
CA THR A 410 -22.24 1.83 29.28
C THR A 410 -23.74 1.70 29.00
N GLN A 411 -24.19 2.27 27.87
CA GLN A 411 -25.59 2.25 27.42
C GLN A 411 -25.92 1.07 26.53
N VAL A 412 -24.86 0.47 25.96
CA VAL A 412 -24.91 -0.67 25.03
C VAL A 412 -23.83 -1.68 25.40
N TYR A 413 -23.78 -2.80 24.68
CA TYR A 413 -22.67 -3.73 24.76
C TYR A 413 -21.47 -3.14 24.02
N LEU A 414 -20.32 -3.00 24.69
CA LEU A 414 -19.14 -2.33 24.14
C LEU A 414 -17.94 -3.24 24.01
N ARG A 415 -17.38 -3.30 22.84
CA ARG A 415 -16.11 -4.00 22.58
C ARG A 415 -14.96 -3.23 23.18
N VAL A 416 -14.05 -3.96 23.84
CA VAL A 416 -12.81 -3.41 24.38
C VAL A 416 -11.70 -3.62 23.36
N ARG A 417 -10.96 -2.55 23.05
CA ARG A 417 -9.88 -2.55 22.06
C ARG A 417 -8.54 -2.23 22.71
N THR A 418 -7.47 -2.45 21.95
CA THR A 418 -6.11 -2.13 22.39
C THR A 418 -5.77 -0.64 22.23
N GLY A 419 -6.57 0.13 21.49
CA GLY A 419 -6.37 1.56 21.24
C GLY A 419 -7.65 2.30 20.86
N PRO A 420 -7.60 3.65 20.71
CA PRO A 420 -8.75 4.54 20.59
C PRO A 420 -9.23 4.73 19.14
N SER A 421 -9.46 3.66 18.40
CA SER A 421 -10.17 3.69 17.12
C SER A 421 -10.69 2.30 16.74
N THR A 422 -11.53 2.23 15.72
CA THR A 422 -12.04 0.97 15.17
C THR A 422 -10.95 0.14 14.48
N SER A 423 -9.83 0.72 14.11
CA SER A 423 -8.67 0.03 13.53
C SER A 423 -7.84 -0.77 14.53
N TYR A 424 -7.98 -0.46 15.83
CA TYR A 424 -7.27 -1.24 16.84
C TYR A 424 -7.94 -2.59 17.07
N ARG A 425 -7.10 -3.60 17.30
CA ARG A 425 -7.50 -4.98 17.58
C ARG A 425 -8.47 -5.07 18.75
N TRP A 426 -9.46 -5.92 18.62
CA TRP A 426 -10.31 -6.32 19.78
C TRP A 426 -9.46 -7.09 20.78
N LYS A 427 -9.61 -6.76 22.05
CA LYS A 427 -8.98 -7.56 23.10
C LYS A 427 -9.74 -8.88 23.25
N LYS A 428 -9.01 -9.93 23.62
CA LYS A 428 -9.61 -11.17 24.07
C LYS A 428 -10.14 -10.97 25.49
N ARG A 429 -11.16 -11.73 25.89
CA ARG A 429 -11.69 -11.69 27.26
C ARG A 429 -10.61 -12.02 28.30
N SER A 430 -9.66 -12.88 27.97
CA SER A 430 -8.50 -13.22 28.80
C SER A 430 -7.59 -12.02 29.13
N GLU A 431 -7.56 -11.00 28.25
CA GLU A 431 -6.73 -9.80 28.37
C GLU A 431 -7.38 -8.67 29.20
N LEU A 432 -8.59 -8.86 29.70
CA LEU A 432 -9.24 -7.91 30.59
C LEU A 432 -8.67 -8.04 32.01
N THR A 433 -8.78 -6.96 32.79
CA THR A 433 -8.56 -7.00 34.25
C THR A 433 -9.51 -8.00 34.91
N ALA A 434 -9.19 -8.44 36.12
CA ALA A 434 -10.07 -9.35 36.88
C ALA A 434 -11.50 -8.78 37.02
N ASP A 435 -11.61 -7.50 37.29
CA ASP A 435 -12.89 -6.80 37.37
C ASP A 435 -13.57 -6.70 36.00
N GLY A 436 -12.85 -6.30 34.95
CA GLY A 436 -13.40 -6.27 33.60
C GLY A 436 -13.95 -7.62 33.10
N LYS A 437 -13.36 -8.74 33.53
CA LYS A 437 -13.88 -10.09 33.23
C LYS A 437 -15.25 -10.38 33.90
N LYS A 438 -15.52 -9.82 35.10
CA LYS A 438 -16.83 -9.97 35.76
C LYS A 438 -17.94 -9.26 34.99
N HIS A 439 -17.61 -8.14 34.35
CA HIS A 439 -18.56 -7.29 33.62
C HIS A 439 -18.64 -7.58 32.14
N ALA A 440 -17.81 -8.48 31.62
CA ALA A 440 -17.81 -8.88 30.20
C ALA A 440 -18.77 -10.04 29.93
N GLN A 441 -19.28 -10.10 28.70
CA GLN A 441 -20.00 -11.29 28.21
C GLN A 441 -19.09 -12.52 28.16
N ALA A 442 -19.69 -13.71 28.24
CA ALA A 442 -19.02 -14.95 27.87
C ALA A 442 -18.61 -14.93 26.39
N GLY A 443 -17.46 -15.52 26.08
CA GLY A 443 -16.95 -15.59 24.71
C GLY A 443 -15.47 -15.24 24.60
N THR A 444 -14.93 -15.39 23.41
CA THR A 444 -13.49 -15.18 23.13
C THR A 444 -13.10 -13.70 23.23
N TYR A 445 -13.95 -12.80 22.75
CA TYR A 445 -13.66 -11.37 22.69
C TYR A 445 -14.20 -10.60 23.88
N ALA A 446 -13.48 -9.52 24.23
CA ALA A 446 -13.81 -8.63 25.33
C ALA A 446 -14.97 -7.71 24.95
N VAL A 447 -16.17 -8.02 25.43
CA VAL A 447 -17.38 -7.20 25.25
C VAL A 447 -17.97 -6.90 26.62
N LEU A 448 -17.95 -5.64 27.05
CA LEU A 448 -18.60 -5.20 28.30
C LEU A 448 -20.11 -5.21 28.12
N ARG A 449 -20.81 -5.61 29.18
CA ARG A 449 -22.27 -5.60 29.19
C ARG A 449 -22.81 -4.17 29.29
N LYS A 450 -24.01 -3.94 28.75
CA LYS A 450 -24.78 -2.73 29.01
C LYS A 450 -24.92 -2.54 30.52
N GLY A 451 -24.80 -1.30 31.00
CA GLY A 451 -24.89 -0.94 32.41
C GLY A 451 -23.58 -1.09 33.19
N THR A 452 -22.48 -1.50 32.55
CA THR A 452 -21.18 -1.59 33.22
C THR A 452 -20.67 -0.20 33.59
N GLU A 453 -20.28 -0.02 34.84
CA GLU A 453 -19.59 1.19 35.28
C GLU A 453 -18.13 1.16 34.85
N VAL A 454 -17.67 2.26 34.28
CA VAL A 454 -16.33 2.40 33.71
C VAL A 454 -15.71 3.71 34.18
N THR A 455 -14.57 3.62 34.86
CA THR A 455 -13.79 4.80 35.25
C THR A 455 -12.86 5.19 34.13
N VAL A 456 -12.92 6.42 33.68
CA VAL A 456 -12.13 6.96 32.57
C VAL A 456 -10.73 7.27 33.03
N MET A 457 -9.74 6.63 32.43
CA MET A 457 -8.32 6.89 32.68
C MET A 457 -7.72 7.89 31.69
N GLN A 458 -8.28 7.94 30.46
CA GLN A 458 -7.82 8.82 29.38
C GLN A 458 -8.95 9.02 28.38
N VAL A 459 -8.98 10.17 27.72
CA VAL A 459 -9.94 10.50 26.65
C VAL A 459 -9.17 10.75 25.35
N SER A 460 -9.66 10.21 24.26
CA SER A 460 -9.13 10.44 22.92
C SER A 460 -10.30 10.53 21.90
N GLY A 461 -10.69 11.74 21.55
CA GLY A 461 -11.86 11.98 20.72
C GLY A 461 -13.13 11.33 21.30
N ASN A 462 -13.76 10.46 20.54
CA ASN A 462 -14.95 9.69 20.94
C ASN A 462 -14.62 8.39 21.73
N TRP A 463 -13.38 8.20 22.17
CA TRP A 463 -12.91 7.01 22.87
C TRP A 463 -12.43 7.34 24.28
N VAL A 464 -12.67 6.43 25.19
CA VAL A 464 -12.08 6.52 26.54
C VAL A 464 -11.30 5.25 26.86
N ARG A 465 -10.18 5.44 27.54
CA ARG A 465 -9.41 4.36 28.14
C ARG A 465 -9.98 4.06 29.52
N ILE A 466 -10.23 2.80 29.75
CA ILE A 466 -10.61 2.24 31.04
C ILE A 466 -9.52 1.23 31.48
N PRO A 467 -9.48 0.73 32.72
CA PRO A 467 -8.46 -0.22 33.16
C PRO A 467 -8.28 -1.44 32.23
N SER A 468 -9.36 -1.88 31.59
CA SER A 468 -9.37 -3.04 30.72
C SER A 468 -8.97 -2.74 29.27
N GLY A 469 -8.86 -1.48 28.84
CA GLY A 469 -8.51 -1.07 27.47
C GLY A 469 -9.32 0.13 26.99
N TRP A 470 -9.56 0.25 25.68
CA TRP A 470 -10.26 1.37 25.07
C TRP A 470 -11.67 0.97 24.63
N ILE A 471 -12.65 1.85 24.89
CA ILE A 471 -14.05 1.70 24.46
C ILE A 471 -14.51 2.96 23.73
N CYS A 472 -15.36 2.79 22.71
CA CYS A 472 -16.01 3.90 22.01
C CYS A 472 -17.15 4.46 22.87
N CYS A 473 -17.16 5.77 23.06
CA CYS A 473 -18.21 6.42 23.86
C CYS A 473 -19.30 7.06 23.02
N LYS A 474 -18.97 7.41 21.75
CA LYS A 474 -19.89 8.09 20.86
C LYS A 474 -19.53 7.80 19.41
N GLU A 475 -20.53 7.62 18.56
CA GLU A 475 -20.37 7.51 17.10
C GLU A 475 -21.53 8.28 16.43
N GLY A 476 -21.19 9.29 15.62
CA GLY A 476 -22.20 10.20 15.08
C GLY A 476 -23.01 10.89 16.19
N SER A 477 -24.34 10.76 16.14
CA SER A 477 -25.26 11.23 17.18
C SER A 477 -25.44 10.26 18.36
N GLU A 478 -25.04 9.01 18.20
CA GLU A 478 -25.24 7.93 19.20
C GLU A 478 -24.23 8.03 20.34
N THR A 479 -24.73 7.97 21.58
CA THR A 479 -23.92 8.00 22.80
C THR A 479 -23.95 6.64 23.48
N TYR A 480 -22.80 5.99 23.60
CA TYR A 480 -22.64 4.64 24.12
C TYR A 480 -22.25 4.58 25.62
N VAL A 481 -21.80 5.70 26.15
CA VAL A 481 -21.36 5.81 27.55
C VAL A 481 -21.89 7.13 28.11
N LYS A 482 -22.58 7.08 29.27
CA LYS A 482 -23.16 8.26 29.96
C LYS A 482 -22.81 8.24 31.43
#